data_07c24b5ff740cbbe1758d82a260b03a0
#
_entry.id   07c24b5ff740cbbe1758d82a260b03a0
#
_cell.length_a   1.000
_cell.length_b   1.000
_cell.length_c   1.000
_cell.angle_alpha   90.00
_cell.angle_beta   90.00
_cell.angle_gamma   90.00
#
_symmetry.space_group_name_H-M   'P 1'
#
loop_
_entity.id
_entity.type
_entity.pdbx_description
1 polymer ?
#
loop_
_entity_poly.entity_id
_entity_poly.type
_entity_poly.pdbx_seq_one_letter_code
_entity_poly.pdbx_strand_id
1 'polypeptide(L)'
;MDGFDSSKGIFILAATNRPEVLDKALLRPGRLDRRVIVDKPDLKGRIETLKVHSKDVLMDDTVNFEEIGLATSGAVGSDLANMINEAAIAAVKAGRKYVSQKDLFEAVEVVIAGKEKKDRVLSKEEKQTVAYHEVGHALVTALKKDSEPVQKITIVPRTMAVSYTHLRAHETRHDL
;
A
#
# COMPACT_ATOMS: atom_id res chain seq x y z
N MET A 1 30.99 -18.80 2.45
CA MET A 1 30.01 -19.86 2.33
C MET A 1 30.61 -21.20 1.95
N ASP A 2 31.86 -21.21 1.53
CA ASP A 2 32.60 -22.46 1.30
C ASP A 2 32.99 -23.06 2.66
N GLY A 3 32.40 -24.21 3.03
CA GLY A 3 32.65 -24.88 4.32
C GLY A 3 31.42 -25.27 5.09
N PHE A 4 30.23 -25.02 4.57
CA PHE A 4 29.01 -25.60 5.15
C PHE A 4 28.92 -27.06 4.75
N ASP A 5 29.06 -27.91 5.75
CA ASP A 5 28.90 -29.35 5.58
C ASP A 5 27.41 -29.68 5.45
N SER A 6 26.96 -30.01 4.24
CA SER A 6 25.57 -30.38 3.97
C SER A 6 25.10 -31.61 4.78
N SER A 7 26.03 -32.40 5.30
CA SER A 7 25.71 -33.55 6.15
C SER A 7 25.16 -33.15 7.51
N LYS A 8 25.38 -31.91 7.95
CA LYS A 8 24.90 -31.36 9.24
C LYS A 8 23.47 -30.81 9.20
N GLY A 9 22.75 -30.92 8.06
CA GLY A 9 21.37 -30.50 7.95
C GLY A 9 21.16 -28.98 8.10
N ILE A 10 22.19 -28.16 7.78
CA ILE A 10 22.09 -26.70 7.87
C ILE A 10 21.36 -26.18 6.63
N PHE A 11 20.31 -25.41 6.84
CA PHE A 11 19.57 -24.69 5.80
C PHE A 11 19.82 -23.18 5.93
N ILE A 12 20.26 -22.54 4.83
CA ILE A 12 20.51 -21.11 4.79
C ILE A 12 19.40 -20.45 3.99
N LEU A 13 18.72 -19.49 4.59
CA LEU A 13 17.74 -18.64 3.96
C LEU A 13 18.24 -17.19 3.97
N ALA A 14 18.22 -16.55 2.80
CA ALA A 14 18.55 -15.13 2.64
C ALA A 14 17.41 -14.41 1.93
N ALA A 15 17.20 -13.15 2.27
CA ALA A 15 16.21 -12.30 1.62
C ALA A 15 16.84 -10.96 1.24
N THR A 16 16.46 -10.43 0.08
CA THR A 16 16.90 -9.11 -0.40
C THR A 16 15.83 -8.49 -1.29
N ASN A 17 15.72 -7.17 -1.24
CA ASN A 17 14.89 -6.39 -2.17
C ASN A 17 15.66 -6.02 -3.45
N ARG A 18 16.98 -6.27 -3.48
CA ARG A 18 17.87 -5.89 -4.56
C ARG A 18 18.74 -7.05 -5.00
N PRO A 19 18.18 -8.04 -5.71
CA PRO A 19 18.93 -9.22 -6.14
C PRO A 19 20.06 -8.88 -7.11
N GLU A 20 19.95 -7.77 -7.83
CA GLU A 20 20.95 -7.30 -8.80
C GLU A 20 22.27 -6.85 -8.16
N VAL A 21 22.28 -6.52 -6.88
CA VAL A 21 23.47 -6.08 -6.13
C VAL A 21 24.25 -7.27 -5.54
N LEU A 22 23.64 -8.46 -5.53
CA LEU A 22 24.29 -9.65 -4.99
C LEU A 22 25.45 -10.09 -5.88
N ASP A 23 26.56 -10.45 -5.24
CA ASP A 23 27.69 -11.07 -5.94
C ASP A 23 27.21 -12.36 -6.61
N LYS A 24 27.52 -12.49 -7.91
CA LYS A 24 27.19 -13.69 -8.70
C LYS A 24 27.79 -14.97 -8.11
N ALA A 25 28.87 -14.85 -7.36
CA ALA A 25 29.47 -15.98 -6.67
C ALA A 25 28.59 -16.58 -5.57
N LEU A 26 27.70 -15.77 -4.95
CA LEU A 26 26.74 -16.26 -3.96
C LEU A 26 25.62 -17.11 -4.58
N LEU A 27 25.35 -16.88 -5.85
CA LEU A 27 24.26 -17.52 -6.59
C LEU A 27 24.68 -18.81 -7.32
N ARG A 28 25.93 -19.25 -7.11
CA ARG A 28 26.45 -20.49 -7.70
C ARG A 28 25.85 -21.74 -7.00
N PRO A 29 25.78 -22.89 -7.70
CA PRO A 29 25.34 -24.15 -7.11
C PRO A 29 26.09 -24.48 -5.82
N GLY A 30 25.37 -24.97 -4.81
CA GLY A 30 25.91 -25.29 -3.49
C GLY A 30 25.99 -24.10 -2.52
N ARG A 31 25.46 -22.92 -2.90
CA ARG A 31 25.34 -21.71 -2.03
C ARG A 31 23.88 -21.28 -1.99
N LEU A 32 23.56 -20.06 -2.48
CA LEU A 32 22.18 -19.56 -2.61
C LEU A 32 21.68 -19.86 -4.03
N ASP A 33 21.60 -21.09 -4.39
CA ASP A 33 21.31 -21.57 -5.75
C ASP A 33 19.80 -21.56 -6.08
N ARG A 34 18.96 -21.67 -5.07
CA ARG A 34 17.50 -21.64 -5.24
C ARG A 34 16.94 -20.24 -4.97
N ARG A 35 16.34 -19.65 -5.99
CA ARG A 35 15.68 -18.33 -5.88
C ARG A 35 14.17 -18.51 -5.86
N VAL A 36 13.54 -17.82 -4.91
CA VAL A 36 12.08 -17.71 -4.82
C VAL A 36 11.73 -16.24 -4.95
N ILE A 37 10.98 -15.91 -5.99
CA ILE A 37 10.48 -14.55 -6.20
C ILE A 37 9.20 -14.42 -5.37
N VAL A 38 9.14 -13.38 -4.53
CA VAL A 38 7.95 -13.04 -3.74
C VAL A 38 7.34 -11.80 -4.39
N ASP A 39 6.34 -12.01 -5.22
CA ASP A 39 5.62 -10.94 -5.89
C ASP A 39 4.67 -10.21 -4.95
N LYS A 40 4.15 -9.05 -5.42
CA LYS A 40 3.08 -8.34 -4.71
C LYS A 40 1.85 -9.23 -4.58
N PRO A 41 1.17 -9.21 -3.42
CA PRO A 41 0.00 -10.05 -3.21
C PRO A 41 -1.16 -9.63 -4.13
N ASP A 42 -1.87 -10.62 -4.67
CA ASP A 42 -3.16 -10.45 -5.32
C ASP A 42 -4.24 -10.06 -4.29
N LEU A 43 -5.49 -9.88 -4.72
CA LEU A 43 -6.59 -9.51 -3.82
C LEU A 43 -6.73 -10.49 -2.65
N LYS A 44 -6.70 -11.79 -2.93
CA LYS A 44 -6.82 -12.82 -1.90
C LYS A 44 -5.63 -12.78 -0.94
N GLY A 45 -4.43 -12.65 -1.46
CA GLY A 45 -3.21 -12.52 -0.66
C GLY A 45 -3.22 -11.28 0.23
N ARG A 46 -3.76 -10.13 -0.24
CA ARG A 46 -3.91 -8.94 0.59
C ARG A 46 -4.89 -9.15 1.74
N ILE A 47 -6.05 -9.77 1.46
CA ILE A 47 -7.04 -10.09 2.49
C ILE A 47 -6.45 -11.01 3.56
N GLU A 48 -5.75 -12.07 3.15
CA GLU A 48 -5.10 -12.99 4.08
C GLU A 48 -3.99 -12.30 4.89
N THR A 49 -3.20 -11.44 4.25
CA THR A 49 -2.17 -10.63 4.94
C THR A 49 -2.79 -9.69 5.98
N LEU A 50 -3.87 -8.98 5.64
CA LEU A 50 -4.61 -8.14 6.59
C LEU A 50 -5.12 -8.96 7.78
N LYS A 51 -5.71 -10.12 7.54
CA LYS A 51 -6.17 -11.04 8.61
C LYS A 51 -5.04 -11.51 9.51
N VAL A 52 -3.85 -11.79 8.94
CA VAL A 52 -2.68 -12.20 9.74
C VAL A 52 -2.23 -11.07 10.67
N HIS A 53 -2.11 -9.86 10.15
CA HIS A 53 -1.66 -8.72 10.95
C HIS A 53 -2.72 -8.17 11.91
N SER A 54 -3.99 -8.51 11.71
CA SER A 54 -5.08 -8.13 12.62
C SER A 54 -5.31 -9.06 13.81
N LYS A 55 -4.61 -10.20 13.89
CA LYS A 55 -4.85 -11.24 14.93
C LYS A 55 -4.73 -10.70 16.36
N ASP A 56 -3.80 -9.79 16.60
CA ASP A 56 -3.52 -9.22 17.92
C ASP A 56 -4.19 -7.85 18.12
N VAL A 57 -5.04 -7.42 17.18
CA VAL A 57 -5.74 -6.13 17.21
C VAL A 57 -7.23 -6.36 17.38
N LEU A 58 -7.83 -5.67 18.34
CA LEU A 58 -9.27 -5.76 18.59
C LEU A 58 -10.02 -5.03 17.47
N MET A 59 -10.75 -5.79 16.66
CA MET A 59 -11.59 -5.27 15.58
C MET A 59 -13.05 -5.25 16.04
N ASP A 60 -13.83 -4.30 15.53
CA ASP A 60 -15.29 -4.30 15.73
C ASP A 60 -15.99 -5.08 14.61
N ASP A 61 -17.30 -5.28 14.77
CA ASP A 61 -18.14 -6.05 13.84
C ASP A 61 -18.35 -5.35 12.49
N THR A 62 -17.91 -4.10 12.35
CA THR A 62 -18.03 -3.34 11.08
C THR A 62 -16.94 -3.68 10.08
N VAL A 63 -15.86 -4.36 10.52
CA VAL A 63 -14.66 -4.59 9.71
C VAL A 63 -14.90 -5.60 8.61
N ASN A 64 -14.74 -5.15 7.36
CA ASN A 64 -14.79 -5.97 6.16
C ASN A 64 -13.44 -5.92 5.44
N PHE A 65 -12.64 -6.99 5.57
CA PHE A 65 -11.32 -7.07 4.93
C PHE A 65 -11.37 -7.17 3.41
N GLU A 66 -12.49 -7.57 2.82
CA GLU A 66 -12.63 -7.62 1.36
C GLU A 66 -12.65 -6.22 0.77
N GLU A 67 -13.42 -5.30 1.37
CA GLU A 67 -13.44 -3.90 0.96
C GLU A 67 -12.07 -3.23 1.12
N ILE A 68 -11.37 -3.49 2.23
CA ILE A 68 -10.02 -2.96 2.45
C ILE A 68 -9.04 -3.58 1.44
N GLY A 69 -9.16 -4.87 1.16
CA GLY A 69 -8.36 -5.56 0.14
C GLY A 69 -8.53 -4.95 -1.25
N LEU A 70 -9.76 -4.58 -1.63
CA LEU A 70 -10.05 -3.86 -2.87
C LEU A 70 -9.42 -2.46 -2.88
N ALA A 71 -9.57 -1.72 -1.79
CA ALA A 71 -9.04 -0.37 -1.65
C ALA A 71 -7.49 -0.30 -1.61
N THR A 72 -6.81 -1.43 -1.37
CA THR A 72 -5.35 -1.52 -1.25
C THR A 72 -4.66 -2.13 -2.47
N SER A 73 -5.21 -1.90 -3.68
CA SER A 73 -4.61 -2.39 -4.92
C SER A 73 -3.14 -1.95 -5.04
N GLY A 74 -2.25 -2.92 -5.34
CA GLY A 74 -0.81 -2.69 -5.48
C GLY A 74 0.00 -2.53 -4.19
N ALA A 75 -0.64 -2.55 -3.01
CA ALA A 75 0.05 -2.54 -1.72
C ALA A 75 0.87 -3.83 -1.51
N VAL A 76 2.00 -3.69 -0.83
CA VAL A 76 2.84 -4.82 -0.41
C VAL A 76 2.56 -5.21 1.04
N GLY A 77 3.10 -6.36 1.48
CA GLY A 77 2.82 -6.87 2.84
C GLY A 77 3.17 -5.88 3.96
N SER A 78 4.28 -5.14 3.82
CA SER A 78 4.67 -4.10 4.79
C SER A 78 3.69 -2.94 4.86
N ASP A 79 3.10 -2.55 3.73
CA ASP A 79 2.09 -1.49 3.69
C ASP A 79 0.83 -1.94 4.42
N LEU A 80 0.39 -3.18 4.18
CA LEU A 80 -0.79 -3.76 4.83
C LEU A 80 -0.60 -3.88 6.35
N ALA A 81 0.58 -4.30 6.79
CA ALA A 81 0.94 -4.33 8.21
C ALA A 81 0.89 -2.92 8.83
N ASN A 82 1.45 -1.92 8.14
CA ASN A 82 1.44 -0.54 8.59
C ASN A 82 0.02 0.03 8.64
N MET A 83 -0.86 -0.33 7.70
CA MET A 83 -2.28 0.08 7.72
C MET A 83 -3.00 -0.40 8.98
N ILE A 84 -2.81 -1.65 9.37
CA ILE A 84 -3.39 -2.19 10.61
C ILE A 84 -2.87 -1.41 11.83
N ASN A 85 -1.57 -1.12 11.87
CA ASN A 85 -0.97 -0.36 12.96
C ASN A 85 -1.49 1.10 13.02
N GLU A 86 -1.56 1.81 11.88
CA GLU A 86 -2.09 3.18 11.83
C GLU A 86 -3.57 3.22 12.22
N ALA A 87 -4.38 2.22 11.80
CA ALA A 87 -5.78 2.10 12.21
C ALA A 87 -5.93 1.89 13.73
N ALA A 88 -5.08 1.05 14.32
CA ALA A 88 -5.05 0.84 15.77
C ALA A 88 -4.68 2.12 16.52
N ILE A 89 -3.68 2.87 16.03
CA ILE A 89 -3.29 4.17 16.57
C ILE A 89 -4.45 5.18 16.47
N ALA A 90 -5.18 5.20 15.36
CA ALA A 90 -6.33 6.09 15.16
C ALA A 90 -7.45 5.77 16.16
N ALA A 91 -7.77 4.50 16.35
CA ALA A 91 -8.78 4.06 17.33
C ALA A 91 -8.40 4.49 18.77
N VAL A 92 -7.14 4.28 19.18
CA VAL A 92 -6.64 4.68 20.52
C VAL A 92 -6.68 6.20 20.67
N LYS A 93 -6.27 6.97 19.68
CA LYS A 93 -6.37 8.44 19.70
C LYS A 93 -7.80 8.94 19.85
N ALA A 94 -8.76 8.20 19.32
CA ALA A 94 -10.19 8.49 19.46
C ALA A 94 -10.79 7.93 20.78
N GLY A 95 -9.98 7.39 21.70
CA GLY A 95 -10.41 6.83 22.97
C GLY A 95 -11.14 5.49 22.87
N ARG A 96 -11.05 4.80 21.73
CA ARG A 96 -11.71 3.52 21.48
C ARG A 96 -10.76 2.34 21.67
N LYS A 97 -11.31 1.20 22.08
CA LYS A 97 -10.56 -0.06 22.23
C LYS A 97 -10.58 -0.92 20.97
N TYR A 98 -11.55 -0.69 20.09
CA TYR A 98 -11.77 -1.48 18.89
C TYR A 98 -11.51 -0.62 17.64
N VAL A 99 -10.90 -1.23 16.66
CA VAL A 99 -10.68 -0.64 15.33
C VAL A 99 -11.94 -0.85 14.49
N SER A 100 -12.45 0.23 13.91
CA SER A 100 -13.61 0.22 13.02
C SER A 100 -13.18 0.20 11.55
N GLN A 101 -14.13 -0.13 10.66
CA GLN A 101 -13.95 -0.03 9.21
C GLN A 101 -13.46 1.36 8.77
N LYS A 102 -13.99 2.42 9.42
CA LYS A 102 -13.59 3.80 9.16
C LYS A 102 -12.10 4.04 9.43
N ASP A 103 -11.58 3.52 10.54
CA ASP A 103 -10.16 3.67 10.88
C ASP A 103 -9.25 2.99 9.87
N LEU A 104 -9.68 1.83 9.36
CA LEU A 104 -8.96 1.13 8.31
C LEU A 104 -8.94 1.92 7.01
N PHE A 105 -10.05 2.52 6.57
CA PHE A 105 -10.06 3.38 5.39
C PHE A 105 -9.20 4.63 5.57
N GLU A 106 -9.22 5.26 6.75
CA GLU A 106 -8.32 6.38 7.07
C GLU A 106 -6.85 5.96 7.02
N ALA A 107 -6.52 4.77 7.53
CA ALA A 107 -5.18 4.21 7.48
C ALA A 107 -4.74 3.90 6.04
N VAL A 108 -5.62 3.37 5.19
CA VAL A 108 -5.36 3.19 3.75
C VAL A 108 -4.96 4.52 3.11
N GLU A 109 -5.70 5.59 3.38
CA GLU A 109 -5.38 6.92 2.86
C GLU A 109 -4.03 7.43 3.36
N VAL A 110 -3.72 7.24 4.64
CA VAL A 110 -2.44 7.66 5.24
C VAL A 110 -1.25 6.91 4.65
N VAL A 111 -1.38 5.61 4.45
CA VAL A 111 -0.27 4.76 3.97
C VAL A 111 -0.04 4.92 2.48
N ILE A 112 -1.12 4.98 1.67
CA ILE A 112 -1.00 5.06 0.21
C ILE A 112 -0.74 6.49 -0.26
N ALA A 113 -1.51 7.47 0.22
CA ALA A 113 -1.43 8.86 -0.22
C ALA A 113 -0.57 9.76 0.69
N GLY A 114 -0.09 9.22 1.82
CA GLY A 114 0.66 9.98 2.81
C GLY A 114 -0.23 10.81 3.74
N LYS A 115 0.39 11.39 4.76
CA LYS A 115 -0.33 12.22 5.75
C LYS A 115 -0.81 13.53 5.11
N GLU A 116 -1.97 13.99 5.53
CA GLU A 116 -2.50 15.29 5.12
C GLU A 116 -1.54 16.43 5.50
N LYS A 117 -1.24 17.30 4.56
CA LYS A 117 -0.45 18.51 4.81
C LYS A 117 -1.34 19.60 5.38
N LYS A 118 -1.41 19.70 6.70
CA LYS A 118 -2.21 20.72 7.40
C LYS A 118 -1.72 22.15 7.17
N ASP A 119 -0.44 22.30 6.81
CA ASP A 119 0.22 23.61 6.66
C ASP A 119 -0.03 24.26 5.29
N ARG A 120 -0.57 23.52 4.32
CA ARG A 120 -0.87 24.03 2.99
C ARG A 120 -2.34 24.41 2.88
N VAL A 121 -2.63 25.67 3.15
CA VAL A 121 -3.95 26.25 2.92
C VAL A 121 -4.04 26.67 1.46
N LEU A 122 -4.75 25.88 0.65
CA LEU A 122 -5.08 26.27 -0.73
C LEU A 122 -6.05 27.46 -0.73
N SER A 123 -5.80 28.45 -1.57
CA SER A 123 -6.76 29.54 -1.82
C SER A 123 -8.05 28.97 -2.43
N LYS A 124 -9.11 29.77 -2.43
CA LYS A 124 -10.40 29.37 -3.00
C LYS A 124 -10.29 29.07 -4.50
N GLU A 125 -9.49 29.85 -5.21
CA GLU A 125 -9.22 29.73 -6.64
C GLU A 125 -8.39 28.48 -6.95
N GLU A 126 -7.33 28.22 -6.17
CA GLU A 126 -6.53 27.01 -6.30
C GLU A 126 -7.35 25.75 -6.05
N LYS A 127 -8.20 25.75 -4.99
CA LYS A 127 -9.12 24.64 -4.72
C LYS A 127 -10.04 24.35 -5.89
N GLN A 128 -10.56 25.40 -6.51
CA GLN A 128 -11.48 25.26 -7.64
C GLN A 128 -10.75 24.72 -8.88
N THR A 129 -9.56 25.21 -9.18
CA THR A 129 -8.74 24.74 -10.30
C THR A 129 -8.37 23.27 -10.14
N VAL A 130 -7.88 22.88 -8.95
CA VAL A 130 -7.54 21.48 -8.64
C VAL A 130 -8.78 20.59 -8.71
N ALA A 131 -9.92 21.05 -8.17
CA ALA A 131 -11.17 20.29 -8.23
C ALA A 131 -11.61 19.98 -9.67
N TYR A 132 -11.57 20.96 -10.57
CA TYR A 132 -11.89 20.74 -11.99
C TYR A 132 -10.91 19.78 -12.65
N HIS A 133 -9.64 19.88 -12.34
CA HIS A 133 -8.62 18.98 -12.87
C HIS A 133 -8.88 17.51 -12.45
N GLU A 134 -9.11 17.28 -11.15
CA GLU A 134 -9.35 15.94 -10.60
C GLU A 134 -10.68 15.34 -11.08
N VAL A 135 -11.74 16.15 -11.16
CA VAL A 135 -13.03 15.72 -11.71
C VAL A 135 -12.88 15.37 -13.20
N GLY A 136 -12.07 16.13 -13.95
CA GLY A 136 -11.78 15.83 -15.36
C GLY A 136 -11.12 14.46 -15.52
N HIS A 137 -10.10 14.15 -14.73
CA HIS A 137 -9.46 12.83 -14.73
C HIS A 137 -10.45 11.72 -14.36
N ALA A 138 -11.21 11.91 -13.30
CA ALA A 138 -12.21 10.93 -12.86
C ALA A 138 -13.29 10.67 -13.93
N LEU A 139 -13.76 11.71 -14.60
CA LEU A 139 -14.76 11.59 -15.67
C LEU A 139 -14.22 10.80 -16.86
N VAL A 140 -13.01 11.15 -17.33
CA VAL A 140 -12.37 10.43 -18.45
C VAL A 140 -12.18 8.96 -18.12
N THR A 141 -11.77 8.67 -16.89
CA THR A 141 -11.59 7.29 -16.42
C THR A 141 -12.91 6.55 -16.31
N ALA A 142 -13.94 7.17 -15.76
CA ALA A 142 -15.27 6.55 -15.65
C ALA A 142 -15.91 6.24 -17.03
N LEU A 143 -15.56 7.00 -18.07
CA LEU A 143 -16.04 6.80 -19.43
C LEU A 143 -15.23 5.76 -20.22
N LYS A 144 -14.04 5.40 -19.75
CA LYS A 144 -13.17 4.43 -20.42
C LYS A 144 -13.55 3.00 -20.04
N LYS A 145 -13.85 2.15 -21.02
CA LYS A 145 -14.35 0.77 -20.80
C LYS A 145 -13.40 -0.16 -20.04
N ASP A 146 -12.09 0.05 -20.17
CA ASP A 146 -11.06 -0.85 -19.60
C ASP A 146 -10.33 -0.23 -18.40
N SER A 147 -10.94 0.75 -17.72
CA SER A 147 -10.35 1.37 -16.54
C SER A 147 -11.00 0.87 -15.25
N GLU A 148 -10.19 0.85 -14.18
CA GLU A 148 -10.69 0.55 -12.85
C GLU A 148 -11.71 1.62 -12.41
N PRO A 149 -12.75 1.25 -11.64
CA PRO A 149 -13.77 2.20 -11.19
C PRO A 149 -13.15 3.26 -10.27
N VAL A 150 -13.57 4.52 -10.47
CA VAL A 150 -13.20 5.64 -9.60
C VAL A 150 -13.81 5.43 -8.23
N GLN A 151 -12.99 5.26 -7.20
CA GLN A 151 -13.48 5.02 -5.84
C GLN A 151 -13.63 6.32 -5.04
N LYS A 152 -12.74 7.28 -5.23
CA LYS A 152 -12.73 8.54 -4.47
C LYS A 152 -12.00 9.64 -5.24
N ILE A 153 -12.51 10.86 -5.14
CA ILE A 153 -11.86 12.09 -5.62
C ILE A 153 -11.61 12.99 -4.41
N THR A 154 -10.40 13.55 -4.30
CA THR A 154 -10.05 14.48 -3.21
C THR A 154 -9.14 15.59 -3.70
N ILE A 155 -9.35 16.79 -3.15
CA ILE A 155 -8.48 17.97 -3.35
C ILE A 155 -7.59 18.25 -2.13
N VAL A 156 -7.63 17.36 -1.12
CA VAL A 156 -6.83 17.52 0.10
C VAL A 156 -5.37 17.25 -0.22
N PRO A 157 -4.45 18.21 -0.02
CA PRO A 157 -3.04 18.02 -0.29
C PRO A 157 -2.43 17.01 0.70
N ARG A 158 -1.73 15.99 0.18
CA ARG A 158 -1.07 14.96 0.98
C ARG A 158 0.44 14.94 0.74
N THR A 159 1.18 14.22 1.58
CA THR A 159 2.65 14.23 1.57
C THR A 159 3.23 13.62 0.30
N MET A 160 2.56 12.61 -0.27
CA MET A 160 3.01 11.89 -1.46
C MET A 160 2.26 12.27 -2.75
N ALA A 161 1.17 13.03 -2.63
CA ALA A 161 0.42 13.52 -3.78
C ALA A 161 -0.11 14.94 -3.52
N VAL A 162 -0.15 15.76 -4.56
CA VAL A 162 -0.75 17.11 -4.50
C VAL A 162 -2.28 17.00 -4.50
N SER A 163 -2.79 16.05 -5.24
CA SER A 163 -4.18 15.63 -5.31
C SER A 163 -4.21 14.14 -5.61
N TYR A 164 -5.20 13.42 -5.17
CA TYR A 164 -5.26 11.97 -5.31
C TYR A 164 -6.62 11.55 -5.82
N THR A 165 -6.64 11.14 -7.06
CA THR A 165 -7.68 10.24 -7.57
C THR A 165 -7.19 8.83 -7.32
N HIS A 166 -8.00 7.97 -6.70
CA HIS A 166 -7.69 6.55 -6.52
C HIS A 166 -7.72 5.86 -7.88
N LEU A 167 -6.75 6.24 -8.71
CA LEU A 167 -6.50 5.72 -10.02
C LEU A 167 -4.99 5.58 -10.20
N ARG A 168 -4.55 4.43 -10.64
CA ARG A 168 -3.30 4.34 -11.37
C ARG A 168 -3.47 5.09 -12.69
N ALA A 169 -3.48 6.42 -12.64
CA ALA A 169 -3.14 7.18 -13.81
C ALA A 169 -1.65 6.97 -14.04
N HIS A 170 -1.27 6.43 -15.18
CA HIS A 170 0.08 6.56 -15.69
C HIS A 170 0.43 8.05 -15.62
N GLU A 171 1.42 8.38 -14.78
CA GLU A 171 2.05 9.68 -14.82
C GLU A 171 2.61 9.88 -16.22
N THR A 172 1.92 10.62 -17.04
CA THR A 172 2.55 11.29 -18.17
C THR A 172 3.27 12.49 -17.59
N ARG A 173 4.51 12.29 -17.13
CA ARG A 173 5.49 13.37 -17.03
C ARG A 173 5.66 13.93 -18.44
N HIS A 174 5.09 15.07 -18.69
CA HIS A 174 5.61 15.98 -19.70
C HIS A 174 6.56 16.92 -18.96
N ASP A 175 7.86 16.68 -19.16
CA ASP A 175 8.88 17.68 -18.93
C ASP A 175 8.61 18.85 -19.91
N LEU A 176 8.29 20.01 -19.36
CA LEU A 176 8.45 21.31 -19.99
C LEU A 176 9.33 22.15 -19.09
#